data_c254bd04abf03966c0c9163e1bb19789
#
_entry.id   c254bd04abf03966c0c9163e1bb19789
#
_cell.length_a   1.000
_cell.length_b   1.000
_cell.length_c   1.000
_cell.angle_alpha   90.00
_cell.angle_beta   90.00
_cell.angle_gamma   90.00
#
_symmetry.space_group_name_H-M   'P 1'
#
loop_
_entity.id
_entity.type
_entity.pdbx_description
1 polymer ?
#
loop_
_entity_poly.entity_id
_entity_poly.type
_entity_poly.pdbx_seq_one_letter_code
_entity_poly.pdbx_strand_id
1 'polypeptide(L)'
;MNSVTRTAGKDADVIVGRWKDGRIGTVNAVRPYSDYGAVAFRGRESVESHPKAAAATDYRPLVVEIVKFFQTGQPPVSNEETLEIFAFLDAAQRSKEQGGKPAGLR
;
A
#
# COMPACT_ATOMS: atom_id res chain seq x y z
N MET A 1 4.57 11.69 5.47
CA MET A 1 4.31 11.61 4.03
C MET A 1 3.86 12.95 3.50
N ASN A 2 4.30 13.34 2.32
CA ASN A 2 4.02 14.66 1.79
C ASN A 2 2.84 14.68 0.83
N SER A 3 2.85 13.80 -0.18
CA SER A 3 1.86 13.87 -1.22
C SER A 3 1.68 12.52 -1.91
N VAL A 4 0.54 12.36 -2.52
CA VAL A 4 0.20 11.18 -3.31
C VAL A 4 -0.33 11.67 -4.67
N THR A 5 0.16 11.09 -5.74
CA THR A 5 -0.28 11.38 -7.11
C THR A 5 -0.82 10.10 -7.73
N ARG A 6 -2.02 10.16 -8.31
CA ARG A 6 -2.61 9.02 -8.99
C ARG A 6 -2.85 9.35 -10.45
N THR A 7 -2.22 8.58 -11.32
CA THR A 7 -2.42 8.67 -12.76
C THR A 7 -3.37 7.55 -13.18
N ALA A 8 -4.55 7.92 -13.66
CA ALA A 8 -5.54 6.96 -14.10
C ALA A 8 -5.33 6.60 -15.56
N GLY A 9 -5.23 5.31 -15.84
CA GLY A 9 -5.14 4.79 -17.21
C GLY A 9 -6.33 3.91 -17.55
N LYS A 10 -6.35 3.39 -18.78
CA LYS A 10 -7.42 2.51 -19.23
C LYS A 10 -7.39 1.17 -18.50
N ASP A 11 -6.23 0.54 -18.41
CA ASP A 11 -6.07 -0.81 -17.89
C ASP A 11 -5.37 -0.85 -16.54
N ALA A 12 -4.87 0.27 -16.07
CA ALA A 12 -4.20 0.36 -14.78
C ALA A 12 -4.17 1.79 -14.28
N ASP A 13 -4.14 1.96 -12.96
CA ASP A 13 -3.80 3.22 -12.32
C ASP A 13 -2.43 3.07 -11.68
N VAL A 14 -1.62 4.12 -11.75
CA VAL A 14 -0.32 4.19 -11.09
C VAL A 14 -0.40 5.24 -9.99
N ILE A 15 -0.06 4.85 -8.78
CA ILE A 15 -0.13 5.72 -7.61
C ILE A 15 1.28 5.89 -7.06
N VAL A 16 1.71 7.13 -6.86
CA VAL A 16 3.04 7.45 -6.34
C VAL A 16 2.89 8.24 -5.05
N GLY A 17 3.45 7.72 -3.97
CA GLY A 17 3.54 8.40 -2.69
C GLY A 17 4.94 8.91 -2.45
N ARG A 18 5.06 10.12 -1.91
CA ARG A 18 6.33 10.73 -1.54
C ARG A 18 6.34 11.05 -0.07
N TRP A 19 7.38 10.63 0.62
CA TRP A 19 7.57 10.86 2.05
C TRP A 19 8.58 11.99 2.30
N LYS A 20 8.46 12.61 3.45
CA LYS A 20 9.35 13.75 3.83
C LYS A 20 10.82 13.34 3.91
N ASP A 21 11.08 12.09 4.23
CA ASP A 21 12.44 11.55 4.34
C ASP A 21 13.05 11.13 3.00
N GLY A 22 12.37 11.40 1.89
CA GLY A 22 12.86 11.09 0.56
C GLY A 22 12.44 9.75 0.00
N ARG A 23 11.76 8.92 0.79
CA ARG A 23 11.24 7.64 0.28
C ARG A 23 10.14 7.88 -0.74
N ILE A 24 10.06 6.97 -1.70
CA ILE A 24 9.02 6.95 -2.73
C ILE A 24 8.43 5.55 -2.77
N GLY A 25 7.11 5.47 -2.77
CA GLY A 25 6.41 4.20 -2.94
C GLY A 25 5.50 4.29 -4.17
N THR A 26 5.39 3.21 -4.91
CA THR A 26 4.53 3.13 -6.09
C THR A 26 3.59 1.94 -5.98
N VAL A 27 2.36 2.12 -6.46
CA VAL A 27 1.37 1.05 -6.54
C VAL A 27 0.87 1.00 -7.96
N ASN A 28 0.88 -0.19 -8.55
CA ASN A 28 0.27 -0.44 -9.86
C ASN A 28 -1.03 -1.22 -9.63
N ALA A 29 -2.15 -0.54 -9.80
CA ALA A 29 -3.47 -1.14 -9.65
C ALA A 29 -3.99 -1.53 -11.05
N VAL A 30 -3.80 -2.79 -11.40
CA VAL A 30 -4.11 -3.33 -12.74
C VAL A 30 -5.53 -3.89 -12.77
N ARG A 31 -6.26 -3.57 -13.84
CA ARG A 31 -7.62 -4.07 -14.07
C ARG A 31 -7.65 -5.11 -15.18
N PRO A 32 -8.57 -6.09 -15.20
CA PRO A 32 -9.63 -6.30 -14.20
C PRO A 32 -9.16 -6.90 -12.89
N TYR A 33 -8.03 -7.59 -12.89
CA TYR A 33 -7.36 -8.03 -11.67
C TYR A 33 -5.91 -8.39 -11.96
N SER A 34 -5.10 -8.48 -10.91
CA SER A 34 -3.73 -8.95 -11.01
C SER A 34 -3.36 -9.73 -9.75
N ASP A 35 -2.31 -10.52 -9.85
CA ASP A 35 -1.69 -11.12 -8.68
C ASP A 35 -1.04 -10.04 -7.81
N TYR A 36 -0.85 -10.36 -6.54
CA TYR A 36 -0.16 -9.47 -5.63
C TYR A 36 1.35 -9.69 -5.73
N GLY A 37 2.09 -8.62 -5.67
CA GLY A 37 3.53 -8.68 -5.65
C GLY A 37 4.09 -7.34 -5.22
N ALA A 38 5.31 -7.36 -4.71
CA ALA A 38 5.98 -6.15 -4.28
C ALA A 38 7.48 -6.30 -4.42
N VAL A 39 8.15 -5.18 -4.68
CA VAL A 39 9.61 -5.10 -4.68
C VAL A 39 9.99 -3.92 -3.79
N ALA A 40 10.89 -4.15 -2.84
CA ALA A 40 11.43 -3.11 -2.00
C ALA A 40 12.93 -2.94 -2.31
N PHE A 41 13.34 -1.69 -2.52
CA PHE A 41 14.74 -1.36 -2.76
C PHE A 41 15.30 -0.68 -1.52
N ARG A 42 16.38 -1.21 -0.99
CA ARG A 42 17.06 -0.67 0.18
C ARG A 42 18.57 -0.72 -0.03
N GLY A 43 19.19 0.43 -0.24
CA GLY A 43 20.61 0.48 -0.54
C GLY A 43 20.95 -0.30 -1.81
N ARG A 44 21.80 -1.31 -1.68
CA ARG A 44 22.18 -2.18 -2.80
C ARG A 44 21.33 -3.44 -2.90
N GLU A 45 20.37 -3.60 -1.99
CA GLU A 45 19.56 -4.81 -1.94
C GLU A 45 18.17 -4.54 -2.51
N SER A 46 17.61 -5.55 -3.14
CA SER A 46 16.20 -5.56 -3.50
C SER A 46 15.55 -6.81 -2.92
N VAL A 47 14.36 -6.64 -2.39
CA VAL A 47 13.57 -7.75 -1.84
C VAL A 47 12.29 -7.84 -2.64
N GLU A 48 12.02 -9.03 -3.16
CA GLU A 48 10.82 -9.30 -3.95
C GLU A 48 9.87 -10.21 -3.18
N SER A 49 8.59 -9.95 -3.32
CA SER A 49 7.55 -10.81 -2.80
C SER A 49 6.57 -11.08 -3.93
N HIS A 50 6.50 -12.35 -4.34
CA HIS A 50 5.58 -12.82 -5.39
C HIS A 50 4.78 -13.99 -4.83
N PRO A 51 3.77 -13.72 -3.99
CA PRO A 51 2.96 -14.82 -3.47
C PRO A 51 2.24 -15.52 -4.61
N LYS A 52 2.22 -16.86 -4.56
CA LYS A 52 1.42 -17.63 -5.51
C LYS A 52 -0.04 -17.24 -5.34
N ALA A 53 -0.83 -17.32 -6.42
CA ALA A 53 -2.23 -16.92 -6.39
C ALA A 53 -3.01 -17.57 -5.22
N ALA A 54 -2.78 -18.85 -4.95
CA ALA A 54 -3.38 -19.54 -3.81
C ALA A 54 -2.94 -18.96 -2.46
N ALA A 55 -1.69 -18.56 -2.33
CA ALA A 55 -1.18 -17.94 -1.12
C ALA A 55 -1.71 -16.51 -0.94
N ALA A 56 -1.94 -15.79 -2.04
CA ALA A 56 -2.47 -14.43 -2.00
C ALA A 56 -3.91 -14.39 -1.43
N THR A 57 -4.66 -15.50 -1.55
CA THR A 57 -6.02 -15.60 -1.03
C THR A 57 -6.10 -16.36 0.29
N ASP A 58 -4.96 -16.80 0.85
CA ASP A 58 -4.92 -17.55 2.10
C ASP A 58 -4.96 -16.59 3.30
N TYR A 59 -5.98 -16.72 4.12
CA TYR A 59 -6.16 -15.91 5.31
C TYR A 59 -5.44 -16.45 6.56
N ARG A 60 -4.73 -17.56 6.46
CA ARG A 60 -4.04 -18.14 7.62
C ARG A 60 -3.10 -17.18 8.33
N PRO A 61 -2.21 -16.45 7.63
CA PRO A 61 -1.34 -15.50 8.31
C PRO A 61 -2.11 -14.42 9.07
N LEU A 62 -3.22 -13.95 8.52
CA LEU A 62 -4.10 -12.98 9.18
C LEU A 62 -4.72 -13.58 10.44
N VAL A 63 -5.26 -14.80 10.35
CA VAL A 63 -5.88 -15.48 11.49
C VAL A 63 -4.87 -15.69 12.62
N VAL A 64 -3.63 -16.07 12.29
CA VAL A 64 -2.55 -16.23 13.28
C VAL A 64 -2.32 -14.91 14.03
N GLU A 65 -2.27 -13.79 13.31
CA GLU A 65 -2.07 -12.49 13.94
C GLU A 65 -3.27 -12.06 14.79
N ILE A 66 -4.49 -12.39 14.37
CA ILE A 66 -5.70 -12.13 15.16
C ILE A 66 -5.65 -12.90 16.47
N VAL A 67 -5.28 -14.19 16.45
CA VAL A 67 -5.17 -15.01 17.65
C VAL A 67 -4.11 -14.43 18.59
N LYS A 68 -2.95 -14.06 18.07
CA LYS A 68 -1.90 -13.43 18.87
C LYS A 68 -2.39 -12.13 19.52
N PHE A 69 -3.14 -11.33 18.80
CA PHE A 69 -3.69 -10.09 19.33
C PHE A 69 -4.62 -10.37 20.53
N PHE A 70 -5.52 -11.33 20.41
CA PHE A 70 -6.41 -11.69 21.51
C PHE A 70 -5.67 -12.26 22.71
N GLN A 71 -4.54 -12.95 22.48
CA GLN A 71 -3.72 -13.51 23.57
C GLN A 71 -2.86 -12.47 24.27
N THR A 72 -2.34 -11.49 23.54
CA THR A 72 -1.32 -10.56 24.05
C THR A 72 -1.83 -9.15 24.26
N GLY A 73 -2.92 -8.77 23.62
CA GLY A 73 -3.41 -7.39 23.60
C GLY A 73 -2.55 -6.45 22.75
N GLN A 74 -1.56 -6.99 22.03
CA GLN A 74 -0.67 -6.19 21.19
C GLN A 74 -1.08 -6.31 19.73
N PRO A 75 -1.53 -5.22 19.08
CA PRO A 75 -1.86 -5.27 17.66
C PRO A 75 -0.59 -5.45 16.81
N PRO A 76 -0.66 -6.22 15.70
CA PRO A 76 0.49 -6.43 14.84
C PRO A 76 0.89 -5.19 14.04
N VAL A 77 -0.04 -4.23 13.92
CA VAL A 77 0.19 -2.97 13.21
C VAL A 77 -0.20 -1.83 14.14
N SER A 78 0.63 -0.79 14.23
CA SER A 78 0.35 0.35 15.08
C SER A 78 -0.82 1.19 14.54
N ASN A 79 -1.45 1.96 15.43
CA ASN A 79 -2.52 2.86 15.01
C ASN A 79 -2.00 3.93 14.04
N GLU A 80 -0.78 4.42 14.26
CA GLU A 80 -0.15 5.42 13.40
C GLU A 80 0.02 4.87 11.99
N GLU A 81 0.48 3.64 11.86
CA GLU A 81 0.66 3.01 10.56
C GLU A 81 -0.68 2.78 9.87
N THR A 82 -1.68 2.31 10.61
CA THR A 82 -3.02 2.12 10.07
C THR A 82 -3.61 3.43 9.55
N LEU A 83 -3.49 4.50 10.32
CA LEU A 83 -3.99 5.81 9.92
C LEU A 83 -3.23 6.36 8.71
N GLU A 84 -1.94 6.10 8.61
CA GLU A 84 -1.15 6.50 7.45
C GLU A 84 -1.59 5.76 6.18
N ILE A 85 -1.89 4.47 6.29
CA ILE A 85 -2.42 3.70 5.17
C ILE A 85 -3.74 4.29 4.68
N PHE A 86 -4.67 4.58 5.58
CA PHE A 86 -5.94 5.21 5.20
C PHE A 86 -5.76 6.60 4.62
N ALA A 87 -4.83 7.39 5.17
CA ALA A 87 -4.54 8.71 4.62
C ALA A 87 -3.97 8.63 3.21
N PHE A 88 -3.15 7.61 2.93
CA PHE A 88 -2.65 7.34 1.59
C PHE A 88 -3.78 7.01 0.63
N LEU A 89 -4.69 6.13 1.03
CA LEU A 89 -5.84 5.74 0.19
C LEU A 89 -6.76 6.94 -0.09
N ASP A 90 -7.03 7.75 0.92
CA ASP A 90 -7.84 8.97 0.76
C ASP A 90 -7.16 9.96 -0.18
N ALA A 91 -5.87 10.20 -0.01
CA ALA A 91 -5.12 11.11 -0.88
C ALA A 91 -5.08 10.62 -2.32
N ALA A 92 -4.94 9.32 -2.53
CA ALA A 92 -4.98 8.72 -3.87
C ALA A 92 -6.34 8.96 -4.54
N GLN A 93 -7.43 8.82 -3.80
CA GLN A 93 -8.77 9.08 -4.32
C GLN A 93 -8.96 10.56 -4.66
N ARG A 94 -8.52 11.45 -3.78
CA ARG A 94 -8.59 12.89 -4.05
C ARG A 94 -7.75 13.31 -5.26
N SER A 95 -6.56 12.73 -5.41
CA SER A 95 -5.72 12.97 -6.58
C SER A 95 -6.45 12.57 -7.87
N LYS A 96 -7.08 11.40 -7.86
CA LYS A 96 -7.88 10.93 -9.01
C LYS A 96 -8.99 11.93 -9.35
N GLU A 97 -9.74 12.38 -8.35
CA GLU A 97 -10.83 13.32 -8.52
C GLU A 97 -10.38 14.68 -9.05
N GLN A 98 -9.13 15.04 -8.77
CA GLN A 98 -8.52 16.29 -9.22
C GLN A 98 -7.78 16.17 -10.56
N GLY A 99 -7.99 15.07 -11.28
CA GLY A 99 -7.36 14.87 -12.58
C GLY A 99 -5.88 14.49 -12.51
N GLY A 100 -5.43 13.92 -11.40
CA GLY A 100 -4.03 13.47 -11.25
C GLY A 100 -3.11 14.48 -10.59
N LYS A 101 -3.64 15.53 -10.00
CA LYS A 101 -2.83 16.48 -9.24
C LYS A 101 -2.38 15.89 -7.91
N PRO A 102 -1.19 16.25 -7.43
CA PRO A 102 -0.74 15.78 -6.11
C PRO A 102 -1.72 16.19 -5.02
N ALA A 103 -2.04 15.25 -4.13
CA ALA A 103 -2.88 15.50 -2.96
C ALA A 103 -2.05 15.29 -1.70
N GLY A 104 -2.12 16.24 -0.79
CA GLY A 104 -1.46 16.12 0.52
C GLY A 104 -2.25 15.23 1.46
N LEU A 105 -1.61 14.72 2.49
CA LEU A 105 -2.30 13.97 3.52
C LEU A 105 -3.00 14.89 4.49
N ARG A 106 -4.13 14.41 4.97
CA ARG A 106 -4.87 15.09 6.01
C ARG A 106 -4.56 14.48 7.36
#